data_37891be8eac0ba10fd5876df45c524a0
#
_entry.id   37891be8eac0ba10fd5876df45c524a0
#
_cell.length_a   1.000
_cell.length_b   1.000
_cell.length_c   1.000
_cell.angle_alpha   90.00
_cell.angle_beta   90.00
_cell.angle_gamma   90.00
#
_symmetry.space_group_name_H-M   'P 1'
#
loop_
_entity.id
_entity.type
_entity.pdbx_description
1 polymer ?
#
loop_
_entity_poly.entity_id
_entity_poly.type
_entity_poly.pdbx_seq_one_letter_code
_entity_poly.pdbx_strand_id
1 'polypeptide(L)'
;MALEDFERPVIAAVRTMFLTSRAAARHMIRQGSGVIMAFGGYGDPIPGYYLGGLQVAFQAIDALRRNLACELGPHGIRVVTLQTGGVPETIPEGFDGREAIVDDIVRRTMLGRAATLDDVGNVAAFAASDRARTMTATALNITCGAQVD
;
A
#
# COMPACT_ATOMS: atom_id res chain seq x y z
N MET A 1 10.64 19.98 10.75
CA MET A 1 9.27 19.56 10.40
C MET A 1 8.35 19.97 11.54
N ALA A 2 7.20 20.60 11.25
CA ALA A 2 6.21 20.90 12.26
C ALA A 2 5.46 19.63 12.68
N LEU A 3 4.85 19.63 13.88
CA LEU A 3 4.12 18.47 14.40
C LEU A 3 2.95 18.09 13.48
N GLU A 4 2.23 19.08 12.99
CA GLU A 4 1.09 18.93 12.08
C GLU A 4 1.49 18.28 10.74
N ASP A 5 2.69 18.59 10.22
CA ASP A 5 3.21 17.99 9.00
C ASP A 5 3.58 16.52 9.20
N PHE A 6 4.07 16.17 10.38
CA PHE A 6 4.34 14.79 10.76
C PHE A 6 3.05 13.97 10.95
N GLU A 7 2.07 14.53 11.67
CA GLU A 7 0.83 13.82 12.02
C GLU A 7 -0.12 13.66 10.83
N ARG A 8 -0.16 14.64 9.92
CA ARG A 8 -1.13 14.68 8.81
C ARG A 8 -1.17 13.39 7.98
N PRO A 9 -0.06 12.83 7.46
CA PRO A 9 -0.10 11.58 6.70
C PRO A 9 -0.54 10.39 7.55
N VAL A 10 -0.17 10.34 8.84
CA VAL A 10 -0.54 9.25 9.75
C VAL A 10 -2.06 9.26 9.99
N ILE A 11 -2.59 10.41 10.38
CA ILE A 11 -4.02 10.57 10.68
C ILE A 11 -4.85 10.32 9.41
N ALA A 12 -4.45 10.91 8.28
CA ALA A 12 -5.18 10.75 7.03
C ALA A 12 -5.24 9.29 6.59
N ALA A 13 -4.12 8.58 6.59
CA ALA A 13 -4.04 7.20 6.15
C ALA A 13 -4.85 6.25 7.03
N VAL A 14 -4.64 6.30 8.36
CA VAL A 14 -5.32 5.42 9.31
C VAL A 14 -6.83 5.69 9.32
N ARG A 15 -7.22 6.97 9.38
CA ARG A 15 -8.63 7.37 9.40
C ARG A 15 -9.34 6.95 8.11
N THR A 16 -8.72 7.19 6.96
CA THR A 16 -9.31 6.82 5.66
C THR A 16 -9.48 5.31 5.57
N MET A 17 -8.42 4.54 5.85
CA MET A 17 -8.50 3.08 5.79
C MET A 17 -9.55 2.52 6.76
N PHE A 18 -9.59 3.00 7.99
CA PHE A 18 -10.58 2.55 8.97
C PHE A 18 -12.01 2.84 8.52
N LEU A 19 -12.31 4.07 8.11
CA LEU A 19 -13.67 4.48 7.73
C LEU A 19 -14.17 3.75 6.48
N THR A 20 -13.33 3.64 5.45
CA THR A 20 -13.68 2.96 4.20
C THR A 20 -13.83 1.46 4.39
N SER A 21 -12.91 0.83 5.12
CA SER A 21 -12.98 -0.60 5.44
C SER A 21 -14.22 -0.93 6.27
N ARG A 22 -14.53 -0.13 7.28
CA ARG A 22 -15.73 -0.29 8.10
C ARG A 22 -17.02 -0.16 7.28
N ALA A 23 -17.07 0.79 6.35
CA ALA A 23 -18.23 0.96 5.48
C ALA A 23 -18.39 -0.24 4.53
N ALA A 24 -17.32 -0.67 3.88
CA ALA A 24 -17.32 -1.83 2.98
C ALA A 24 -17.66 -3.13 3.73
N ALA A 25 -17.06 -3.37 4.89
CA ALA A 25 -17.25 -4.59 5.67
C ALA A 25 -18.72 -4.86 6.00
N ARG A 26 -19.53 -3.83 6.29
CA ARG A 26 -20.97 -3.99 6.55
C ARG A 26 -21.72 -4.66 5.40
N HIS A 27 -21.31 -4.38 4.16
CA HIS A 27 -21.89 -4.96 2.96
C HIS A 27 -21.31 -6.35 2.68
N MET A 28 -19.98 -6.48 2.79
CA MET A 28 -19.25 -7.72 2.52
C MET A 28 -19.61 -8.83 3.51
N ILE A 29 -19.85 -8.51 4.79
CA ILE A 29 -20.32 -9.46 5.80
C ILE A 29 -21.67 -10.06 5.41
N ARG A 30 -22.62 -9.22 4.96
CA ARG A 30 -23.94 -9.73 4.49
C ARG A 30 -23.82 -10.56 3.22
N GLN A 31 -22.84 -10.24 2.37
CA GLN A 31 -22.56 -10.96 1.14
C GLN A 31 -21.82 -12.27 1.39
N GLY A 32 -21.13 -12.41 2.53
CA GLY A 32 -20.29 -13.57 2.86
C GLY A 32 -18.97 -13.62 2.07
N SER A 33 -18.61 -12.54 1.39
CA SER A 33 -17.35 -12.45 0.61
C SER A 33 -16.93 -11.00 0.38
N GLY A 34 -15.64 -10.78 0.17
CA GLY A 34 -15.12 -9.47 -0.17
C GLY A 34 -13.60 -9.42 -0.15
N VAL A 35 -13.06 -8.36 -0.74
CA VAL A 35 -11.63 -8.06 -0.69
C VAL A 35 -11.44 -6.59 -0.39
N ILE A 36 -10.72 -6.31 0.69
CA ILE A 36 -10.26 -4.96 1.04
C ILE A 36 -8.79 -4.87 0.67
N MET A 37 -8.45 -3.92 -0.17
CA MET A 37 -7.09 -3.65 -0.59
C MET A 37 -6.64 -2.28 -0.08
N ALA A 38 -5.57 -2.27 0.74
CA ALA A 38 -4.88 -1.04 1.09
C ALA A 38 -3.77 -0.78 0.06
N PHE A 39 -3.58 0.48 -0.29
CA PHE A 39 -2.40 0.90 -1.03
C PHE A 39 -1.35 1.35 -0.01
N GLY A 40 -0.15 0.78 -0.09
CA GLY A 40 0.91 1.03 0.87
C GLY A 40 2.28 1.08 0.22
N GLY A 41 3.25 1.47 1.02
CA GLY A 41 4.65 1.47 0.66
C GLY A 41 5.46 0.82 1.76
N TYR A 42 6.76 1.02 1.71
CA TYR A 42 7.65 0.56 2.75
C TYR A 42 7.46 1.31 4.05
N GLY A 43 7.54 0.57 5.14
CA GLY A 43 7.74 1.14 6.46
C GLY A 43 9.21 1.41 6.81
N ASP A 44 10.16 1.04 5.95
CA ASP A 44 11.57 1.20 6.22
C ASP A 44 12.10 2.58 5.82
N PRO A 45 13.08 3.13 6.55
CA PRO A 45 13.66 4.41 6.23
C PRO A 45 14.31 4.42 4.85
N ILE A 46 14.03 5.47 4.07
CA ILE A 46 14.70 5.72 2.80
C ILE A 46 15.66 6.90 3.01
N PRO A 47 16.98 6.66 3.02
CA PRO A 47 17.96 7.72 3.23
C PRO A 47 17.79 8.87 2.22
N GLY A 48 17.82 10.10 2.71
CA GLY A 48 17.75 11.30 1.87
C GLY A 48 16.33 11.78 1.50
N TYR A 49 15.27 11.01 1.78
CA TYR A 49 13.90 11.41 1.43
C TYR A 49 13.18 12.18 2.54
N TYR A 50 13.61 12.07 3.78
CA TYR A 50 13.01 12.78 4.92
C TYR A 50 11.47 12.69 4.99
N LEU A 51 10.93 11.49 4.76
CA LEU A 51 9.49 11.24 4.58
C LEU A 51 8.61 11.47 5.83
N GLY A 52 9.23 11.73 6.97
CA GLY A 52 8.51 12.07 8.20
C GLY A 52 7.49 11.04 8.63
N GLY A 53 6.24 11.47 8.81
CA GLY A 53 5.15 10.61 9.26
C GLY A 53 4.66 9.60 8.22
N LEU A 54 5.11 9.68 6.96
CA LEU A 54 4.61 8.77 5.90
C LEU A 54 4.97 7.31 6.18
N GLN A 55 6.18 7.03 6.65
CA GLN A 55 6.59 5.67 6.99
C GLN A 55 5.85 5.13 8.21
N VAL A 56 5.59 5.99 9.20
CA VAL A 56 4.73 5.65 10.34
C VAL A 56 3.31 5.31 9.86
N ALA A 57 2.79 6.06 8.89
CA ALA A 57 1.50 5.80 8.27
C ALA A 57 1.45 4.41 7.60
N PHE A 58 2.48 4.03 6.85
CA PHE A 58 2.56 2.71 6.22
C PHE A 58 2.58 1.58 7.24
N GLN A 59 3.34 1.71 8.33
CA GLN A 59 3.35 0.72 9.41
C GLN A 59 2.00 0.64 10.12
N ALA A 60 1.34 1.76 10.32
CA ALA A 60 0.01 1.81 10.93
C ALA A 60 -1.06 1.14 10.04
N ILE A 61 -1.01 1.38 8.72
CA ILE A 61 -1.87 0.69 7.74
C ILE A 61 -1.62 -0.82 7.77
N ASP A 62 -0.36 -1.25 7.87
CA ASP A 62 -0.01 -2.66 7.91
C ASP A 62 -0.55 -3.35 9.18
N ALA A 63 -0.43 -2.69 10.34
CA ALA A 63 -1.04 -3.18 11.56
C ALA A 63 -2.57 -3.26 11.45
N LEU A 64 -3.21 -2.23 10.89
CA LEU A 64 -4.66 -2.20 10.69
C LEU A 64 -5.13 -3.30 9.71
N ARG A 65 -4.38 -3.57 8.63
CA ARG A 65 -4.63 -4.68 7.70
C ARG A 65 -4.68 -6.02 8.43
N ARG A 66 -3.68 -6.29 9.30
CA ARG A 66 -3.63 -7.55 10.06
C ARG A 66 -4.82 -7.70 11.00
N ASN A 67 -5.21 -6.63 11.71
CA ASN A 67 -6.36 -6.64 12.58
C ASN A 67 -7.66 -6.87 11.79
N LEU A 68 -7.87 -6.12 10.71
CA LEU A 68 -9.04 -6.29 9.85
C LEU A 68 -9.11 -7.69 9.23
N ALA A 69 -8.00 -8.26 8.82
CA ALA A 69 -7.97 -9.62 8.28
C ALA A 69 -8.37 -10.67 9.33
N CYS A 70 -7.95 -10.47 10.58
CA CYS A 70 -8.31 -11.34 11.70
C CYS A 70 -9.81 -11.25 12.01
N GLU A 71 -10.36 -10.03 12.08
CA GLU A 71 -11.77 -9.81 12.43
C GLU A 71 -12.73 -10.17 11.31
N LEU A 72 -12.35 -9.91 10.05
CA LEU A 72 -13.24 -10.07 8.90
C LEU A 72 -13.09 -11.42 8.18
N GLY A 73 -11.98 -12.13 8.42
CA GLY A 73 -11.72 -13.45 7.81
C GLY A 73 -12.82 -14.48 8.04
N PRO A 74 -13.40 -14.63 9.26
CA PRO A 74 -14.53 -15.53 9.51
C PRO A 74 -15.77 -15.23 8.66
N HIS A 75 -15.87 -14.04 8.08
CA HIS A 75 -16.95 -13.62 7.19
C HIS A 75 -16.62 -13.77 5.70
N GLY A 76 -15.51 -14.49 5.36
CA GLY A 76 -15.10 -14.66 3.96
C GLY A 76 -14.46 -13.43 3.32
N ILE A 77 -14.01 -12.46 4.12
CA ILE A 77 -13.42 -11.21 3.63
C ILE A 77 -11.90 -11.27 3.75
N ARG A 78 -11.21 -11.00 2.67
CA ARG A 78 -9.75 -10.93 2.60
C ARG A 78 -9.27 -9.48 2.71
N VAL A 79 -8.14 -9.27 3.38
CA VAL A 79 -7.53 -7.93 3.50
C VAL A 79 -6.06 -8.03 3.15
N VAL A 80 -5.64 -7.29 2.13
CA VAL A 80 -4.27 -7.29 1.60
C VAL A 80 -3.75 -5.87 1.40
N THR A 81 -2.45 -5.70 1.35
CA THR A 81 -1.80 -4.45 0.94
C THR A 81 -1.16 -4.62 -0.44
N LEU A 82 -1.41 -3.69 -1.35
CA LEU A 82 -0.63 -3.51 -2.58
C LEU A 82 0.56 -2.63 -2.22
N GLN A 83 1.76 -3.20 -2.21
CA GLN A 83 2.96 -2.53 -1.71
C GLN A 83 3.88 -2.17 -2.86
N THR A 84 4.13 -0.87 -3.05
CA THR A 84 4.99 -0.35 -4.12
C THR A 84 6.26 0.29 -3.58
N GLY A 85 7.33 0.27 -4.36
CA GLY A 85 8.59 0.95 -4.08
C GLY A 85 8.71 2.35 -4.69
N GLY A 86 7.61 2.84 -5.25
CA GLY A 86 7.50 4.05 -6.05
C GLY A 86 7.03 3.71 -7.46
N VAL A 87 6.09 4.53 -7.95
CA VAL A 87 5.53 4.41 -9.31
C VAL A 87 5.77 5.75 -10.02
N PRO A 88 6.74 5.84 -10.95
CA PRO A 88 7.13 7.11 -11.57
C PRO A 88 5.98 7.88 -12.24
N GLU A 89 4.98 7.15 -12.77
CA GLU A 89 3.80 7.74 -13.40
C GLU A 89 2.92 8.55 -12.45
N THR A 90 3.05 8.33 -11.12
CA THR A 90 2.31 9.09 -10.10
C THR A 90 3.00 10.40 -9.71
N ILE A 91 4.24 10.62 -10.16
CA ILE A 91 4.98 11.85 -9.91
C ILE A 91 4.62 12.85 -11.00
N PRO A 92 4.06 14.02 -10.66
CA PRO A 92 3.70 15.03 -11.66
C PRO A 92 4.87 15.39 -12.57
N GLU A 93 4.60 15.61 -13.87
CA GLU A 93 5.65 15.94 -14.85
C GLU A 93 6.44 17.21 -14.51
N GLY A 94 5.79 18.21 -13.90
CA GLY A 94 6.42 19.45 -13.47
C GLY A 94 7.02 19.41 -12.05
N PHE A 95 7.10 18.24 -11.43
CA PHE A 95 7.67 18.13 -10.08
C PHE A 95 9.18 18.36 -10.10
N ASP A 96 9.65 19.32 -9.28
CA ASP A 96 11.09 19.61 -9.17
C ASP A 96 11.88 18.41 -8.68
N GLY A 97 12.96 18.07 -9.39
CA GLY A 97 13.77 16.90 -9.10
C GLY A 97 13.17 15.55 -9.51
N ARG A 98 12.07 15.54 -10.30
CA ARG A 98 11.39 14.32 -10.75
C ARG A 98 12.35 13.29 -11.36
N GLU A 99 13.24 13.71 -12.24
CA GLU A 99 14.19 12.81 -12.92
C GLU A 99 15.10 12.10 -11.91
N ALA A 100 15.66 12.84 -10.97
CA ALA A 100 16.54 12.28 -9.93
C ALA A 100 15.78 11.28 -9.03
N ILE A 101 14.50 11.55 -8.73
CA ILE A 101 13.66 10.63 -7.97
C ILE A 101 13.38 9.36 -8.76
N VAL A 102 13.04 9.48 -10.04
CA VAL A 102 12.79 8.31 -10.93
C VAL A 102 14.04 7.45 -11.06
N ASP A 103 15.19 8.07 -11.28
CA ASP A 103 16.47 7.36 -11.37
C ASP A 103 16.81 6.64 -10.06
N ASP A 104 16.54 7.27 -8.92
CA ASP A 104 16.73 6.65 -7.62
C ASP A 104 15.78 5.47 -7.38
N ILE A 105 14.52 5.59 -7.76
CA ILE A 105 13.55 4.49 -7.70
C ILE A 105 14.06 3.30 -8.51
N VAL A 106 14.45 3.52 -9.77
CA VAL A 106 14.94 2.46 -10.66
C VAL A 106 16.23 1.82 -10.13
N ARG A 107 17.18 2.64 -9.68
CA ARG A 107 18.48 2.17 -9.17
C ARG A 107 18.34 1.20 -7.99
N ARG A 108 17.31 1.35 -7.17
CA ARG A 108 17.05 0.49 -6.01
C ARG A 108 16.36 -0.83 -6.36
N THR A 109 15.90 -1.00 -7.59
CA THR A 109 15.21 -2.22 -8.00
C THR A 109 16.19 -3.30 -8.47
N MET A 110 15.87 -4.57 -8.22
CA MET A 110 16.63 -5.70 -8.74
C MET A 110 16.32 -5.98 -10.21
N LEU A 111 15.12 -5.61 -10.68
CA LEU A 111 14.71 -5.81 -12.06
C LEU A 111 15.20 -4.69 -13.01
N GLY A 112 15.90 -3.65 -12.50
CA GLY A 112 16.38 -2.53 -13.29
C GLY A 112 15.27 -1.65 -13.88
N ARG A 113 14.04 -1.76 -13.38
CA ARG A 113 12.89 -0.93 -13.74
C ARG A 113 11.98 -0.68 -12.54
N ALA A 114 11.24 0.41 -12.57
CA ALA A 114 10.17 0.65 -11.62
C ALA A 114 8.89 -0.10 -12.03
N ALA A 115 7.99 -0.32 -11.09
CA ALA A 115 6.64 -0.76 -11.38
C ALA A 115 5.84 0.36 -12.07
N THR A 116 4.95 -0.02 -12.99
CA THR A 116 4.00 0.86 -13.67
C THR A 116 2.63 0.80 -13.00
N LEU A 117 1.73 1.72 -13.37
CA LEU A 117 0.33 1.66 -12.96
C LEU A 117 -0.35 0.38 -13.46
N ASP A 118 0.01 -0.09 -14.65
CA ASP A 118 -0.48 -1.36 -15.21
C ASP A 118 0.01 -2.57 -14.41
N ASP A 119 1.28 -2.59 -13.98
CA ASP A 119 1.79 -3.65 -13.09
C ASP A 119 0.97 -3.71 -11.79
N VAL A 120 0.68 -2.56 -11.19
CA VAL A 120 -0.15 -2.46 -9.97
C VAL A 120 -1.58 -2.92 -10.24
N GLY A 121 -2.17 -2.49 -11.38
CA GLY A 121 -3.51 -2.88 -11.79
C GLY A 121 -3.65 -4.38 -11.99
N ASN A 122 -2.67 -5.02 -12.62
CA ASN A 122 -2.65 -6.47 -12.84
C ASN A 122 -2.61 -7.26 -11.51
N VAL A 123 -1.77 -6.83 -10.57
CA VAL A 123 -1.71 -7.45 -9.24
C VAL A 123 -3.00 -7.21 -8.45
N ALA A 124 -3.59 -6.01 -8.54
CA ALA A 124 -4.86 -5.69 -7.89
C ALA A 124 -6.00 -6.58 -8.44
N ALA A 125 -6.08 -6.75 -9.75
CA ALA A 125 -7.07 -7.63 -10.39
C ALA A 125 -6.90 -9.09 -9.97
N PHE A 126 -5.65 -9.59 -9.91
CA PHE A 126 -5.35 -10.91 -9.37
C PHE A 126 -5.78 -11.02 -7.91
N ALA A 127 -5.41 -10.07 -7.07
CA ALA A 127 -5.76 -10.06 -5.64
C ALA A 127 -7.27 -10.04 -5.39
N ALA A 128 -8.03 -9.33 -6.25
CA ALA A 128 -9.48 -9.28 -6.17
C ALA A 128 -10.17 -10.59 -6.59
N SER A 129 -9.51 -11.40 -7.40
CA SER A 129 -10.07 -12.62 -7.97
C SER A 129 -10.02 -13.82 -7.02
N ASP A 130 -10.77 -14.88 -7.36
CA ASP A 130 -10.75 -16.17 -6.65
C ASP A 130 -9.42 -16.92 -6.80
N ARG A 131 -8.56 -16.52 -7.75
CA ARG A 131 -7.20 -17.07 -7.87
C ARG A 131 -6.35 -16.78 -6.65
N ALA A 132 -6.64 -15.68 -5.95
CA ALA A 132 -5.97 -15.27 -4.72
C ALA A 132 -6.74 -15.63 -3.44
N ARG A 133 -7.71 -16.57 -3.50
CA ARG A 133 -8.63 -16.88 -2.38
C ARG A 133 -7.96 -17.29 -1.06
N THR A 134 -6.72 -17.72 -1.09
CA THR A 134 -5.95 -18.08 0.10
C THR A 134 -5.08 -16.94 0.64
N MET A 135 -5.06 -15.79 -0.05
CA MET A 135 -4.22 -14.65 0.30
C MET A 135 -4.99 -13.64 1.13
N THR A 136 -4.65 -13.53 2.39
CA THR A 136 -5.14 -12.50 3.31
C THR A 136 -4.07 -12.16 4.34
N ALA A 137 -4.20 -11.04 5.04
CA ALA A 137 -3.24 -10.57 6.05
C ALA A 137 -1.79 -10.39 5.52
N THR A 138 -1.61 -10.28 4.21
CA THR A 138 -0.30 -10.18 3.55
C THR A 138 -0.17 -8.91 2.73
N ALA A 139 1.07 -8.48 2.49
CA ALA A 139 1.40 -7.49 1.47
C ALA A 139 1.77 -8.20 0.16
N LEU A 140 1.31 -7.66 -0.96
CA LEU A 140 1.69 -8.07 -2.30
C LEU A 140 2.79 -7.12 -2.76
N ASN A 141 4.01 -7.63 -2.79
CA ASN A 141 5.20 -6.85 -3.10
C ASN A 141 5.29 -6.56 -4.61
N ILE A 142 5.09 -5.30 -5.00
CA ILE A 142 5.11 -4.79 -6.38
C ILE A 142 6.27 -3.80 -6.53
N THR A 143 7.42 -4.11 -5.93
CA THR A 143 8.54 -3.16 -5.83
C THR A 143 9.63 -3.39 -6.85
N CYS A 144 9.47 -4.38 -7.74
CA CYS A 144 10.52 -4.82 -8.66
C CYS A 144 11.83 -5.20 -7.96
N GLY A 145 11.73 -5.69 -6.72
CA GLY A 145 12.88 -6.08 -5.91
C GLY A 145 13.57 -4.93 -5.18
N ALA A 146 12.96 -3.75 -5.11
CA ALA A 146 13.48 -2.68 -4.26
C ALA A 146 13.33 -3.01 -2.77
N GLN A 147 12.43 -3.94 -2.44
CA GLN A 147 12.27 -4.51 -1.11
C GLN A 147 12.43 -6.03 -1.14
N VAL A 148 13.12 -6.52 -0.15
CA VAL A 148 13.28 -7.95 0.14
C VAL A 148 12.43 -8.29 1.37
N ASP A 149 11.65 -9.38 1.32
CA ASP A 149 10.86 -9.90 2.43
C ASP A 149 11.74 -10.61 3.45
#